data_2326f1cb58c0f31caacfeb7ff80636d7
#
_entry.id   2326f1cb58c0f31caacfeb7ff80636d7
#
_cell.length_a   1.000
_cell.length_b   1.000
_cell.length_c   1.000
_cell.angle_alpha   90.00
_cell.angle_beta   90.00
_cell.angle_gamma   90.00
#
_symmetry.space_group_name_H-M   'P 1'
#
loop_
_entity.id
_entity.type
_entity.pdbx_description
1 polymer ?
#
loop_
_entity_poly.entity_id
_entity_poly.type
_entity_poly.pdbx_seq_one_letter_code
_entity_poly.pdbx_strand_id
1 'polypeptide(L)'
;MSRLDRVSVSTLTGAVASRYGSSIGYEINSDGTFQYAALMKSTMYSCTTTLWNDRRGKISIAGDVITFTPVKDYWLNTYSCSPSSNKEKNKELEAKSYNFEVGTKEGREWLCMREVGKTDVKDILCYPRTKD
;
A
#
# COMPACT_ATOMS: atom_id res chain seq x y z
N MET A 1 -6.48 19.59 20.64
CA MET A 1 -7.00 19.20 19.32
C MET A 1 -6.08 18.18 18.68
N SER A 2 -6.64 17.11 18.19
CA SER A 2 -5.84 16.08 17.54
C SER A 2 -5.30 16.58 16.22
N ARG A 3 -4.05 16.21 15.91
CA ARG A 3 -3.45 16.51 14.61
C ARG A 3 -4.18 15.81 13.48
N LEU A 4 -4.79 14.66 13.80
CA LEU A 4 -5.53 13.86 12.82
C LEU A 4 -6.78 14.58 12.30
N ASP A 5 -7.35 15.48 13.12
CA ASP A 5 -8.52 16.24 12.70
C ASP A 5 -8.25 17.15 11.51
N ARG A 6 -6.99 17.41 11.24
CA ARG A 6 -6.56 18.29 10.13
C ARG A 6 -5.96 17.53 8.96
N VAL A 7 -5.85 16.22 9.06
CA VAL A 7 -5.28 15.43 7.98
C VAL A 7 -6.26 15.39 6.82
N SER A 8 -5.74 15.63 5.64
CA SER A 8 -6.51 15.60 4.41
C SER A 8 -5.71 14.86 3.35
N VAL A 9 -6.34 14.64 2.20
CA VAL A 9 -5.66 14.00 1.06
C VAL A 9 -4.38 14.75 0.70
N SER A 10 -4.42 16.09 0.72
CA SER A 10 -3.23 16.89 0.38
C SER A 10 -2.07 16.65 1.35
N THR A 11 -2.36 16.37 2.62
CA THR A 11 -1.33 16.04 3.60
C THR A 11 -0.63 14.72 3.26
N LEU A 12 -1.36 13.78 2.67
CA LEU A 12 -0.84 12.45 2.36
C LEU A 12 -0.28 12.35 0.94
N THR A 13 -0.40 13.41 0.14
CA THR A 13 0.08 13.40 -1.25
C THR A 13 1.56 13.04 -1.30
N GLY A 14 1.91 12.12 -2.19
CA GLY A 14 3.26 11.65 -2.38
C GLY A 14 3.35 10.14 -2.33
N ALA A 15 4.56 9.63 -2.27
CA ALA A 15 4.82 8.20 -2.24
C ALA A 15 5.30 7.75 -0.87
N VAL A 16 4.77 6.65 -0.40
CA VAL A 16 5.22 5.97 0.81
C VAL A 16 5.48 4.51 0.48
N ALA A 17 6.53 3.93 1.05
CA ALA A 17 6.96 2.58 0.67
C ALA A 17 7.48 1.81 1.87
N SER A 18 7.30 0.49 1.81
CA SER A 18 7.87 -0.41 2.81
C SER A 18 9.39 -0.50 2.67
N ARG A 19 10.08 -0.67 3.80
CA ARG A 19 11.54 -0.83 3.84
C ARG A 19 11.99 -2.28 3.70
N TYR A 20 11.07 -3.22 3.74
CA TYR A 20 11.43 -4.64 3.77
C TYR A 20 11.63 -5.16 2.35
N GLY A 21 12.61 -6.02 2.14
CA GLY A 21 13.06 -6.67 0.90
C GLY A 21 12.14 -6.77 -0.31
N SER A 22 10.92 -6.34 -0.20
CA SER A 22 9.93 -6.24 -1.26
C SER A 22 9.69 -4.77 -1.57
N SER A 23 9.43 -4.45 -2.83
CA SER A 23 9.06 -3.10 -3.21
C SER A 23 7.55 -2.97 -3.08
N ILE A 24 7.09 -2.41 -1.98
CA ILE A 24 5.67 -2.20 -1.69
C ILE A 24 5.47 -0.74 -1.36
N GLY A 25 4.54 -0.08 -2.04
CA GLY A 25 4.32 1.32 -1.77
C GLY A 25 2.97 1.83 -2.25
N TYR A 26 2.61 2.97 -1.69
CA TYR A 26 1.43 3.73 -2.08
C TYR A 26 1.87 5.05 -2.68
N GLU A 27 1.21 5.46 -3.74
CA GLU A 27 1.30 6.82 -4.25
C GLU A 27 -0.08 7.45 -4.08
N ILE A 28 -0.13 8.58 -3.39
CA ILE A 28 -1.38 9.28 -3.11
C ILE A 28 -1.32 10.62 -3.82
N ASN A 29 -2.32 10.87 -4.65
CA ASN A 29 -2.38 12.08 -5.47
C ASN A 29 -3.30 13.12 -4.86
N SER A 30 -3.03 14.38 -5.16
CA SER A 30 -3.80 15.50 -4.61
C SER A 30 -5.26 15.48 -5.03
N ASP A 31 -5.60 14.78 -6.10
CA ASP A 31 -6.99 14.65 -6.57
C ASP A 31 -7.79 13.57 -5.83
N GLY A 32 -7.20 12.92 -4.84
CA GLY A 32 -7.86 11.86 -4.07
C GLY A 32 -7.76 10.47 -4.68
N THR A 33 -6.89 10.29 -5.66
CA THR A 33 -6.63 8.97 -6.22
C THR A 33 -5.40 8.34 -5.59
N PHE A 34 -5.30 7.02 -5.67
CA PHE A 34 -4.13 6.30 -5.18
C PHE A 34 -3.71 5.21 -6.13
N GLN A 35 -2.44 4.83 -6.03
CA GLN A 35 -1.92 3.63 -6.64
C GLN A 35 -1.14 2.86 -5.58
N TYR A 36 -1.45 1.58 -5.45
CA TYR A 36 -0.69 0.66 -4.63
C TYR A 36 0.06 -0.29 -5.57
N ALA A 37 1.35 -0.39 -5.42
CA ALA A 37 2.18 -1.27 -6.22
C ALA A 37 3.01 -2.15 -5.29
N ALA A 38 2.99 -3.45 -5.55
CA ALA A 38 3.78 -4.40 -4.79
C ALA A 38 4.51 -5.32 -5.75
N LEU A 39 5.82 -5.40 -5.59
CA LEU A 39 6.66 -6.31 -6.36
C LEU A 39 7.43 -7.17 -5.37
N MET A 40 7.20 -8.47 -5.41
CA MET A 40 7.89 -9.42 -4.54
C MET A 40 8.55 -10.47 -5.40
N LYS A 41 9.83 -10.73 -5.13
CA LYS A 41 10.60 -11.76 -5.83
C LYS A 41 11.20 -12.72 -4.84
N SER A 42 11.16 -14.00 -5.19
CA SER A 42 11.78 -15.04 -4.39
C SER A 42 12.51 -15.99 -5.34
N THR A 43 13.78 -16.25 -5.05
CA THR A 43 14.59 -17.15 -5.87
C THR A 43 14.97 -18.36 -5.03
N MET A 44 14.71 -19.54 -5.56
CA MET A 44 15.06 -20.80 -4.93
C MET A 44 15.50 -21.77 -6.02
N TYR A 45 16.68 -22.37 -5.84
CA TYR A 45 17.26 -23.31 -6.83
C TYR A 45 17.30 -22.72 -8.24
N SER A 46 17.73 -21.46 -8.35
CA SER A 46 17.81 -20.73 -9.62
C SER A 46 16.46 -20.45 -10.28
N CYS A 47 15.36 -20.70 -9.58
CA CYS A 47 14.02 -20.39 -10.06
C CYS A 47 13.49 -19.17 -9.35
N THR A 48 13.07 -18.17 -10.11
CA THR A 48 12.54 -16.93 -9.55
C THR A 48 11.03 -16.89 -9.71
N THR A 49 10.35 -16.70 -8.59
CA THR A 49 8.92 -16.43 -8.57
C THR A 49 8.75 -14.93 -8.36
N THR A 50 7.97 -14.29 -9.21
CA THR A 50 7.68 -12.87 -9.10
C THR A 50 6.19 -12.67 -8.92
N LEU A 51 5.83 -11.88 -7.92
CA LEU A 51 4.45 -11.45 -7.70
C LEU A 51 4.38 -9.95 -7.91
N TRP A 52 3.49 -9.53 -8.79
CA TRP A 52 3.21 -8.13 -9.05
C TRP A 52 1.75 -7.84 -8.75
N ASN A 53 1.49 -6.79 -7.98
CA ASN A 53 0.14 -6.32 -7.72
C ASN A 53 0.05 -4.83 -8.02
N ASP A 54 -0.93 -4.45 -8.83
CA ASP A 54 -1.21 -3.06 -9.17
C ASP A 54 -2.67 -2.77 -8.82
N ARG A 55 -2.87 -1.98 -7.78
CA ARG A 55 -4.20 -1.60 -7.32
C ARG A 55 -4.34 -0.09 -7.41
N ARG A 56 -5.42 0.37 -8.00
CA ARG A 56 -5.67 1.80 -8.20
C ARG A 56 -7.11 2.13 -7.84
N GLY A 57 -7.34 3.35 -7.39
CA GLY A 57 -8.69 3.79 -7.05
C GLY A 57 -8.69 5.15 -6.39
N LYS A 58 -9.65 5.33 -5.51
CA LYS A 58 -9.86 6.60 -4.81
C LYS A 58 -9.71 6.39 -3.31
N ILE A 59 -9.32 7.46 -2.62
CA ILE A 59 -9.29 7.45 -1.16
C ILE A 59 -10.26 8.48 -0.61
N SER A 60 -10.74 8.21 0.59
CA SER A 60 -11.49 9.18 1.38
C SER A 60 -10.98 9.13 2.81
N ILE A 61 -11.06 10.26 3.50
CA ILE A 61 -10.59 10.39 4.87
C ILE A 61 -11.71 10.94 5.72
N ALA A 62 -11.97 10.27 6.84
CA ALA A 62 -12.93 10.71 7.83
C ALA A 62 -12.29 10.55 9.20
N GLY A 63 -11.88 11.67 9.81
CA GLY A 63 -11.17 11.64 11.09
C GLY A 63 -9.84 10.91 10.96
N ASP A 64 -9.67 9.82 11.71
CA ASP A 64 -8.48 8.99 11.67
C ASP A 64 -8.65 7.72 10.82
N VAL A 65 -9.69 7.69 9.98
CA VAL A 65 -9.97 6.54 9.12
C VAL A 65 -9.74 6.94 7.67
N ILE A 66 -8.90 6.16 6.97
CA ILE A 66 -8.69 6.29 5.54
C ILE A 66 -9.33 5.08 4.86
N THR A 67 -10.09 5.31 3.81
CA THR A 67 -10.74 4.25 3.03
C THR A 67 -10.20 4.24 1.62
N PHE A 68 -9.74 3.09 1.18
CA PHE A 68 -9.26 2.86 -0.19
C PHE A 68 -10.36 2.15 -0.95
N THR A 69 -10.86 2.78 -2.01
CA THR A 69 -11.89 2.21 -2.87
C THR A 69 -11.28 1.92 -4.23
N PRO A 70 -10.89 0.68 -4.50
CA PRO A 70 -10.21 0.35 -5.73
C PRO A 70 -11.16 0.34 -6.92
N VAL A 71 -10.65 0.74 -8.08
CA VAL A 71 -11.32 0.58 -9.36
C VAL A 71 -10.58 -0.43 -10.23
N LYS A 72 -9.40 -0.86 -9.78
CA LYS A 72 -8.58 -1.86 -10.45
C LYS A 72 -7.75 -2.60 -9.41
N ASP A 73 -7.68 -3.92 -9.52
CA ASP A 73 -6.81 -4.74 -8.67
C ASP A 73 -6.28 -5.89 -9.52
N TYR A 74 -5.10 -5.64 -10.10
CA TYR A 74 -4.47 -6.56 -11.05
C TYR A 74 -3.33 -7.31 -10.38
N TRP A 75 -3.26 -8.62 -10.60
CA TRP A 75 -2.23 -9.50 -10.06
C TRP A 75 -1.56 -10.27 -11.18
N LEU A 76 -0.24 -10.39 -11.11
CA LEU A 76 0.55 -11.18 -12.04
C LEU A 76 1.55 -12.01 -11.25
N ASN A 77 1.52 -13.33 -11.46
CA ASN A 77 2.51 -14.25 -10.94
C ASN A 77 3.31 -14.82 -12.10
N THR A 78 4.63 -14.73 -12.03
CA THR A 78 5.50 -15.34 -13.03
C THR A 78 6.48 -16.31 -12.38
N TYR A 79 6.84 -17.34 -13.11
CA TYR A 79 7.74 -18.41 -12.65
C TYR A 79 8.79 -18.61 -13.73
N SER A 80 10.07 -18.30 -13.44
CA SER A 80 11.13 -18.36 -14.43
C SER A 80 11.42 -19.78 -14.92
N CYS A 81 11.24 -20.77 -14.04
CA CYS A 81 11.47 -22.19 -14.37
C CYS A 81 10.25 -22.87 -14.97
N SER A 82 9.10 -22.22 -14.96
CA SER A 82 7.86 -22.80 -15.46
C SER A 82 6.96 -21.70 -16.02
N PRO A 83 7.35 -21.08 -17.16
CA PRO A 83 6.57 -19.98 -17.71
C PRO A 83 5.12 -20.34 -18.04
N SER A 84 4.85 -21.62 -18.30
CA SER A 84 3.47 -22.06 -18.53
C SER A 84 2.60 -21.98 -17.29
N SER A 85 3.22 -21.81 -16.12
CA SER A 85 2.49 -21.62 -14.87
C SER A 85 2.21 -20.16 -14.55
N ASN A 86 2.67 -19.24 -15.39
CA ASN A 86 2.41 -17.83 -15.20
C ASN A 86 0.89 -17.57 -15.20
N LYS A 87 0.45 -16.72 -14.28
CA LYS A 87 -0.97 -16.41 -14.13
C LYS A 87 -1.18 -14.93 -13.93
N GLU A 88 -2.25 -14.42 -14.51
CA GLU A 88 -2.70 -13.07 -14.21
C GLU A 88 -4.15 -13.12 -13.80
N LYS A 89 -4.58 -12.14 -13.02
CA LYS A 89 -5.91 -12.12 -12.45
C LYS A 89 -6.30 -10.69 -12.10
N ASN A 90 -7.54 -10.35 -12.43
CA ASN A 90 -8.16 -9.15 -11.90
C ASN A 90 -8.99 -9.59 -10.71
N LYS A 91 -8.62 -9.11 -9.52
CA LYS A 91 -9.34 -9.49 -8.31
C LYS A 91 -10.63 -8.71 -8.17
N GLU A 92 -11.54 -9.29 -7.42
CA GLU A 92 -12.77 -8.62 -7.04
C GLU A 92 -12.45 -7.35 -6.28
N LEU A 93 -13.16 -6.26 -6.62
CA LEU A 93 -12.88 -4.95 -6.02
C LEU A 93 -13.56 -4.86 -4.66
N GLU A 94 -12.77 -4.53 -3.64
CA GLU A 94 -13.25 -4.44 -2.27
C GLU A 94 -12.68 -3.20 -1.61
N ALA A 95 -13.53 -2.35 -1.07
CA ALA A 95 -13.10 -1.18 -0.31
C ALA A 95 -12.59 -1.63 1.05
N LYS A 96 -11.49 -1.03 1.50
CA LYS A 96 -10.91 -1.33 2.80
C LYS A 96 -10.63 -0.04 3.56
N SER A 97 -10.92 -0.07 4.85
CA SER A 97 -10.73 1.07 5.73
C SER A 97 -9.66 0.75 6.77
N TYR A 98 -8.85 1.76 7.07
CA TYR A 98 -7.76 1.65 8.02
C TYR A 98 -7.79 2.83 8.99
N ASN A 99 -7.48 2.55 10.24
CA ASN A 99 -7.10 3.61 11.16
C ASN A 99 -5.66 4.01 10.79
N PHE A 100 -5.39 5.30 10.70
CA PHE A 100 -4.08 5.75 10.28
C PHE A 100 -3.55 6.85 11.17
N GLU A 101 -2.24 7.01 11.16
CA GLU A 101 -1.53 8.05 11.87
C GLU A 101 -0.35 8.49 11.03
N VAL A 102 -0.14 9.79 10.94
CA VAL A 102 1.02 10.37 10.29
C VAL A 102 1.93 10.94 11.37
N GLY A 103 3.17 10.56 11.34
CA GLY A 103 4.14 11.04 12.33
C GLY A 103 5.50 11.26 11.70
N THR A 104 6.39 11.86 12.49
CA THR A 104 7.78 12.10 12.08
C THR A 104 8.69 11.34 13.02
N LYS A 105 9.64 10.61 12.47
CA LYS A 105 10.65 9.91 13.24
C LYS A 105 11.97 9.99 12.49
N GLU A 106 13.01 10.44 13.20
CA GLU A 106 14.36 10.58 12.63
C GLU A 106 14.37 11.47 11.38
N GLY A 107 13.57 12.55 11.41
CA GLY A 107 13.52 13.52 10.33
C GLY A 107 12.72 13.05 9.11
N ARG A 108 12.04 11.92 9.19
CA ARG A 108 11.28 11.36 8.09
C ARG A 108 9.82 11.20 8.50
N GLU A 109 8.93 11.53 7.57
CA GLU A 109 7.50 11.32 7.78
C GLU A 109 7.14 9.86 7.54
N TRP A 110 6.23 9.35 8.37
CA TRP A 110 5.74 7.98 8.29
C TRP A 110 4.22 7.99 8.27
N LEU A 111 3.67 7.09 7.47
CA LEU A 111 2.25 6.78 7.49
C LEU A 111 2.08 5.39 8.06
N CYS A 112 1.40 5.28 9.20
CA CYS A 112 1.13 4.01 9.84
C CYS A 112 -0.35 3.72 9.76
N MET A 113 -0.71 2.50 9.36
CA MET A 113 -2.09 2.10 9.16
C MET A 113 -2.35 0.74 9.77
N ARG A 114 -3.56 0.57 10.30
CA ARG A 114 -4.04 -0.72 10.78
C ARG A 114 -5.48 -0.88 10.32
N GLU A 115 -5.79 -2.02 9.72
CA GLU A 115 -7.14 -2.28 9.23
C GLU A 115 -8.17 -2.14 10.36
N VAL A 116 -9.28 -1.47 10.07
CA VAL A 116 -10.36 -1.28 11.05
C VAL A 116 -10.86 -2.65 11.52
N GLY A 117 -10.99 -2.79 12.83
CA GLY A 117 -11.39 -4.07 13.44
C GLY A 117 -10.22 -4.90 13.94
N LYS A 118 -9.00 -4.61 13.52
CA LYS A 118 -7.81 -5.26 14.04
C LYS A 118 -7.31 -4.48 15.26
N THR A 119 -6.88 -5.20 16.29
CA THR A 119 -6.43 -4.58 17.52
C THR A 119 -5.01 -4.95 17.92
N ASP A 120 -4.38 -5.87 17.19
CA ASP A 120 -3.04 -6.32 17.49
C ASP A 120 -2.00 -5.33 16.97
N VAL A 121 -0.97 -5.07 17.76
CA VAL A 121 0.13 -4.18 17.39
C VAL A 121 0.83 -4.67 16.12
N LYS A 122 0.92 -5.98 15.94
CA LYS A 122 1.59 -6.56 14.76
C LYS A 122 0.84 -6.28 13.45
N ASP A 123 -0.40 -5.87 13.51
CA ASP A 123 -1.19 -5.54 12.33
C ASP A 123 -0.96 -4.10 11.86
N ILE A 124 -0.14 -3.33 12.57
CA ILE A 124 0.20 -1.97 12.18
C ILE A 124 1.29 -2.03 11.11
N LEU A 125 1.02 -1.41 9.97
CA LEU A 125 1.98 -1.31 8.88
C LEU A 125 2.38 0.14 8.72
N CYS A 126 3.68 0.40 8.75
CA CYS A 126 4.21 1.75 8.66
C CYS A 126 5.03 1.91 7.39
N TYR A 127 4.79 3.00 6.68
CA TYR A 127 5.43 3.31 5.42
C TYR A 127 6.13 4.66 5.52
N PRO A 128 7.46 4.72 5.35
CA PRO A 128 8.14 6.00 5.31
C PRO A 128 7.84 6.72 4.00
N ARG A 129 7.80 8.06 4.06
CA ARG A 129 7.67 8.85 2.85
C ARG A 129 8.97 8.72 2.05
N THR A 130 8.84 8.37 0.79
CA THR A 130 9.99 8.28 -0.09
C THR A 130 10.26 9.63 -0.73
N LYS A 131 11.51 9.91 -1.01
CA LYS A 131 11.87 11.10 -1.76
C LYS A 131 11.74 10.80 -3.24
N ASP A 132 11.24 11.75 -3.95
CA ASP A 132 11.16 11.66 -5.40
C ASP A 132 12.50 12.00 -6.05
#